data_02306fe38ef91a026d3eec4a4eb78921
#
_entry.id   02306fe38ef91a026d3eec4a4eb78921
#
_cell.length_a   1.000
_cell.length_b   1.000
_cell.length_c   1.000
_cell.angle_alpha   90.00
_cell.angle_beta   90.00
_cell.angle_gamma   90.00
#
_symmetry.space_group_name_H-M   'P 1'
#
loop_
_entity.id
_entity.type
_entity.pdbx_description
1 polymer ?
#
loop_
_entity_poly.entity_id
_entity_poly.type
_entity_poly.pdbx_seq_one_letter_code
_entity_poly.pdbx_strand_id
1 'polypeptide(L)'
;VKVPVVPNIGTIGLGIAKAGADIITLSGFEGGTGAARQHALRHVGLPSDIGTRAVHRALMEAGIRNRVEIWADGGYRHGHDIVKLHCLGANRVGFGTLAMVSLGCTICRGCQLDTCHVGIATQIETVEQAQQHGLKKFTPQEVDGAAESCARFFGAMGEEVKQVVASLGYERAQDLVGRYDLLEQISHQESIDLAPLITPLEEFLDLEPLDLPVAEELVEARAEAGLVVARPIRMEAKQASAQIASLAGDVCSGRTIRNEFPRATDANDRVLGTELAGAIARSRIFENGPDSNDDVLASLEFNGGSVAGQGFGAFNAYGVSIRVEGGAQDGVGKAMLGGSVAVLKGKGAKGERLNGSVGKSFAYGAQRGRLFVQGSADSRFCIRLSGADVVLGGEPEEDVDDGRGCIVDRANAKGFAFEYMTSGRAIVLGDLGPWACAGMTGGRVYVRYNAFGIDAGTIGRRLGEGAKVELKELDAEGLLDVDDLLSHYADELRATGQDEEADRVMKLAADAAANFLMVVPHKVQADPSISTE
;
A
#
# COMPACT_ATOMS: atom_id res chain seq x y z
N VAL A 1 9.56 3.22 -8.09
CA VAL A 1 9.69 1.98 -7.30
C VAL A 1 10.46 2.27 -6.03
N LYS A 2 9.98 1.82 -4.84
CA LYS A 2 10.69 1.94 -3.56
C LYS A 2 11.22 0.57 -3.13
N VAL A 3 12.52 0.52 -2.79
CA VAL A 3 13.20 -0.72 -2.39
C VAL A 3 14.08 -0.48 -1.15
N PRO A 4 14.23 -1.47 -0.26
CA PRO A 4 15.22 -1.40 0.81
C PRO A 4 16.64 -1.50 0.23
N VAL A 5 17.58 -0.87 0.91
CA VAL A 5 19.00 -1.03 0.58
C VAL A 5 19.49 -2.36 1.12
N VAL A 6 19.88 -3.24 0.21
CA VAL A 6 20.36 -4.60 0.49
C VAL A 6 21.66 -4.85 -0.28
N PRO A 7 22.44 -5.89 0.03
CA PRO A 7 23.59 -6.28 -0.79
C PRO A 7 23.21 -6.40 -2.27
N ASN A 8 24.08 -5.98 -3.16
CA ASN A 8 23.88 -5.91 -4.61
C ASN A 8 22.79 -4.94 -5.08
N ILE A 9 22.41 -3.95 -4.27
CA ILE A 9 21.38 -2.97 -4.62
C ILE A 9 21.69 -2.21 -5.93
N GLY A 10 22.94 -2.04 -6.29
CA GLY A 10 23.35 -1.46 -7.58
C GLY A 10 22.81 -2.26 -8.76
N THR A 11 22.99 -3.58 -8.76
CA THR A 11 22.45 -4.48 -9.79
C THR A 11 20.92 -4.50 -9.79
N ILE A 12 20.30 -4.50 -8.61
CA ILE A 12 18.84 -4.44 -8.46
C ILE A 12 18.31 -3.12 -9.02
N GLY A 13 18.91 -1.99 -8.65
CA GLY A 13 18.52 -0.67 -9.13
C GLY A 13 18.66 -0.54 -10.66
N LEU A 14 19.74 -1.08 -11.22
CA LEU A 14 19.92 -1.16 -12.66
C LEU A 14 18.82 -1.99 -13.35
N GLY A 15 18.46 -3.13 -12.77
CA GLY A 15 17.35 -3.95 -13.28
C GLY A 15 16.00 -3.24 -13.24
N ILE A 16 15.72 -2.51 -12.15
CA ILE A 16 14.51 -1.69 -11.99
C ILE A 16 14.46 -0.57 -13.04
N ALA A 17 15.59 0.12 -13.27
CA ALA A 17 15.69 1.16 -14.29
C ALA A 17 15.47 0.59 -15.70
N LYS A 18 16.09 -0.55 -16.03
CA LYS A 18 15.89 -1.26 -17.31
C LYS A 18 14.45 -1.72 -17.51
N ALA A 19 13.74 -2.02 -16.44
CA ALA A 19 12.31 -2.34 -16.48
C ALA A 19 11.40 -1.12 -16.69
N GLY A 20 11.97 0.10 -16.80
CA GLY A 20 11.26 1.32 -17.14
C GLY A 20 10.81 2.18 -15.95
N ALA A 21 11.40 2.01 -14.77
CA ALA A 21 11.14 2.92 -13.67
C ALA A 21 11.81 4.28 -13.90
N ASP A 22 11.07 5.37 -13.71
CA ASP A 22 11.56 6.74 -13.80
C ASP A 22 12.18 7.20 -12.47
N ILE A 23 11.70 6.64 -11.35
CA ILE A 23 12.14 6.98 -10.00
C ILE A 23 12.44 5.70 -9.22
N ILE A 24 13.61 5.65 -8.59
CA ILE A 24 14.00 4.59 -7.65
C ILE A 24 14.22 5.22 -6.28
N THR A 25 13.37 4.88 -5.32
CA THR A 25 13.54 5.31 -3.93
C THR A 25 14.28 4.24 -3.14
N LEU A 26 15.42 4.60 -2.59
CA LEU A 26 16.28 3.75 -1.77
C LEU A 26 16.04 4.02 -0.30
N SER A 27 15.56 3.01 0.42
CA SER A 27 15.24 3.12 1.84
C SER A 27 16.33 2.45 2.68
N GLY A 28 17.07 3.24 3.43
CA GLY A 28 18.09 2.72 4.36
C GLY A 28 17.48 2.00 5.57
N PHE A 29 18.29 1.20 6.26
CA PHE A 29 17.87 0.48 7.47
C PHE A 29 17.52 1.42 8.64
N GLU A 30 18.05 2.63 8.64
CA GLU A 30 17.80 3.66 9.64
C GLU A 30 16.35 4.15 9.65
N GLY A 31 15.63 3.89 8.56
CA GLY A 31 14.20 4.11 8.45
C GLY A 31 13.40 3.04 9.19
N GLY A 32 12.13 2.98 8.91
CA GLY A 32 11.21 2.00 9.45
C GLY A 32 10.01 2.66 10.11
N THR A 33 9.08 1.83 10.57
CA THR A 33 7.88 2.26 11.27
C THR A 33 8.07 2.17 12.79
N GLY A 34 7.21 2.83 13.58
CA GLY A 34 7.18 2.65 15.03
C GLY A 34 7.03 1.19 15.46
N ALA A 35 6.34 0.37 14.64
CA ALA A 35 6.18 -1.07 14.86
C ALA A 35 7.42 -1.91 14.54
N ALA A 36 8.44 -1.35 13.87
CA ALA A 36 9.64 -2.10 13.51
C ALA A 36 10.41 -2.53 14.76
N ARG A 37 10.72 -3.83 14.84
CA ARG A 37 11.46 -4.39 15.97
C ARG A 37 12.91 -3.89 15.96
N GLN A 38 13.50 -3.71 17.12
CA GLN A 38 14.87 -3.19 17.28
C GLN A 38 15.94 -3.94 16.48
N HIS A 39 15.83 -5.26 16.41
CA HIS A 39 16.79 -6.06 15.65
C HIS A 39 16.64 -5.85 14.12
N ALA A 40 15.43 -5.60 13.63
CA ALA A 40 15.24 -5.25 12.23
C ALA A 40 15.83 -3.87 11.89
N LEU A 41 15.63 -2.88 12.77
CA LEU A 41 16.19 -1.53 12.61
C LEU A 41 17.73 -1.48 12.68
N ARG A 42 18.37 -2.44 13.34
CA ARG A 42 19.82 -2.42 13.56
C ARG A 42 20.62 -3.37 12.68
N HIS A 43 19.97 -4.43 12.15
CA HIS A 43 20.68 -5.55 11.54
C HIS A 43 20.12 -5.99 10.18
N VAL A 44 19.07 -5.35 9.68
CA VAL A 44 18.46 -5.72 8.39
C VAL A 44 18.62 -4.58 7.41
N GLY A 45 19.34 -4.82 6.33
CA GLY A 45 19.64 -3.82 5.30
C GLY A 45 20.98 -3.12 5.48
N LEU A 46 21.20 -2.12 4.64
CA LEU A 46 22.41 -1.27 4.64
C LEU A 46 21.98 0.20 4.72
N PRO A 47 22.91 1.11 5.09
CA PRO A 47 22.67 2.55 5.05
C PRO A 47 22.26 3.03 3.65
N SER A 48 21.36 4.00 3.59
CA SER A 48 20.95 4.58 2.31
C SER A 48 22.07 5.33 1.60
N ASP A 49 23.06 5.83 2.30
CA ASP A 49 24.30 6.40 1.74
C ASP A 49 24.99 5.40 0.80
N ILE A 50 25.21 4.18 1.29
CA ILE A 50 25.83 3.09 0.52
C ILE A 50 24.95 2.71 -0.68
N GLY A 51 23.65 2.59 -0.45
CA GLY A 51 22.68 2.25 -1.51
C GLY A 51 22.62 3.28 -2.62
N THR A 52 22.56 4.55 -2.26
CA THR A 52 22.54 5.67 -3.19
C THR A 52 23.77 5.65 -4.09
N ARG A 53 24.95 5.53 -3.49
CA ARG A 53 26.21 5.47 -4.24
C ARG A 53 26.30 4.25 -5.17
N ALA A 54 25.89 3.07 -4.67
CA ALA A 54 25.95 1.83 -5.45
C ALA A 54 24.99 1.86 -6.66
N VAL A 55 23.78 2.39 -6.50
CA VAL A 55 22.82 2.51 -7.60
C VAL A 55 23.25 3.60 -8.58
N HIS A 56 23.70 4.76 -8.08
CA HIS A 56 24.23 5.83 -8.90
C HIS A 56 25.37 5.32 -9.80
N ARG A 57 26.35 4.63 -9.21
CA ARG A 57 27.47 4.03 -9.93
C ARG A 57 27.01 3.02 -10.99
N ALA A 58 26.14 2.07 -10.64
CA ALA A 58 25.67 1.06 -11.58
C ALA A 58 24.90 1.65 -12.77
N LEU A 59 24.12 2.72 -12.53
CA LEU A 59 23.40 3.44 -13.58
C LEU A 59 24.36 4.25 -14.47
N MET A 60 25.42 4.82 -13.90
CA MET A 60 26.48 5.52 -14.63
C MET A 60 27.24 4.56 -15.55
N GLU A 61 27.75 3.44 -14.99
CA GLU A 61 28.46 2.41 -15.76
C GLU A 61 27.61 1.83 -16.89
N ALA A 62 26.29 1.73 -16.70
CA ALA A 62 25.36 1.30 -17.74
C ALA A 62 24.93 2.41 -18.70
N GLY A 63 25.40 3.66 -18.51
CA GLY A 63 25.04 4.82 -19.32
C GLY A 63 23.55 5.20 -19.32
N ILE A 64 22.79 4.86 -18.27
CA ILE A 64 21.34 5.17 -18.16
C ILE A 64 20.99 6.04 -16.95
N ARG A 65 22.00 6.59 -16.26
CA ARG A 65 21.78 7.41 -15.06
C ARG A 65 20.85 8.60 -15.31
N ASN A 66 20.95 9.23 -16.47
CA ASN A 66 20.16 10.40 -16.85
C ASN A 66 18.66 10.10 -17.08
N ARG A 67 18.26 8.83 -17.09
CA ARG A 67 16.87 8.41 -17.31
C ARG A 67 16.11 8.18 -16.02
N VAL A 68 16.77 8.25 -14.87
CA VAL A 68 16.20 7.80 -13.59
C VAL A 68 16.56 8.78 -12.50
N GLU A 69 15.58 9.24 -11.75
CA GLU A 69 15.82 9.92 -10.48
C GLU A 69 16.10 8.89 -9.38
N ILE A 70 17.12 9.15 -8.58
CA ILE A 70 17.39 8.43 -7.34
C ILE A 70 16.87 9.26 -6.18
N TRP A 71 15.95 8.70 -5.42
CA TRP A 71 15.47 9.27 -4.17
C TRP A 71 16.03 8.43 -3.02
N ALA A 72 16.39 9.06 -1.92
CA ALA A 72 16.90 8.35 -0.73
C ALA A 72 16.13 8.75 0.52
N ASP A 73 15.83 7.80 1.39
CA ASP A 73 15.30 8.05 2.72
C ASP A 73 15.96 7.14 3.78
N GLY A 74 15.90 7.57 5.03
CA GLY A 74 16.43 6.83 6.17
C GLY A 74 17.18 7.70 7.17
N GLY A 75 16.51 8.19 8.21
CA GLY A 75 17.14 8.77 9.39
C GLY A 75 17.80 10.14 9.27
N TYR A 76 17.64 10.85 8.18
CA TYR A 76 18.26 12.17 7.94
C TYR A 76 17.63 13.26 8.80
N ARG A 77 18.44 14.27 9.22
CA ARG A 77 18.05 15.22 10.26
C ARG A 77 18.30 16.68 9.93
N HIS A 78 19.23 17.02 9.05
CA HIS A 78 19.65 18.39 8.74
C HIS A 78 20.08 18.58 7.29
N GLY A 79 20.31 19.82 6.88
CA GLY A 79 20.64 20.18 5.49
C GLY A 79 21.94 19.57 4.98
N HIS A 80 22.93 19.37 5.85
CA HIS A 80 24.19 18.70 5.46
C HIS A 80 23.97 17.24 5.04
N ASP A 81 23.00 16.51 5.65
CA ASP A 81 22.65 15.16 5.19
C ASP A 81 22.11 15.18 3.76
N ILE A 82 21.30 16.20 3.42
CA ILE A 82 20.74 16.38 2.07
C ILE A 82 21.87 16.60 1.08
N VAL A 83 22.79 17.54 1.38
CA VAL A 83 23.93 17.85 0.50
C VAL A 83 24.84 16.64 0.33
N LYS A 84 25.16 15.92 1.41
CA LYS A 84 25.93 14.67 1.35
C LYS A 84 25.27 13.65 0.42
N LEU A 85 23.96 13.46 0.52
CA LEU A 85 23.25 12.52 -0.34
C LEU A 85 23.20 12.95 -1.80
N HIS A 86 23.06 14.25 -2.07
CA HIS A 86 23.23 14.76 -3.43
C HIS A 86 24.63 14.41 -3.96
N CYS A 87 25.67 14.68 -3.20
CA CYS A 87 27.03 14.32 -3.60
C CYS A 87 27.19 12.82 -3.87
N LEU A 88 26.52 11.93 -3.11
CA LEU A 88 26.51 10.49 -3.34
C LEU A 88 25.63 10.04 -4.52
N GLY A 89 24.85 10.95 -5.11
CA GLY A 89 24.08 10.68 -6.31
C GLY A 89 22.55 10.69 -6.16
N ALA A 90 21.98 11.07 -5.01
CA ALA A 90 20.54 11.23 -4.88
C ALA A 90 20.06 12.54 -5.55
N ASN A 91 18.92 12.49 -6.21
CA ASN A 91 18.25 13.68 -6.73
C ASN A 91 17.33 14.31 -5.67
N ARG A 92 16.76 13.50 -4.77
CA ARG A 92 15.85 13.96 -3.71
C ARG A 92 16.04 13.15 -2.44
N VAL A 93 15.69 13.77 -1.31
CA VAL A 93 15.77 13.17 0.02
C VAL A 93 14.40 13.17 0.68
N GLY A 94 14.00 12.02 1.23
CA GLY A 94 12.74 11.82 1.92
C GLY A 94 12.88 11.83 3.44
N PHE A 95 11.88 12.38 4.11
CA PHE A 95 11.83 12.47 5.57
C PHE A 95 10.55 11.83 6.11
N GLY A 96 10.69 10.90 7.05
CA GLY A 96 9.56 10.33 7.78
C GLY A 96 9.48 10.91 9.20
N THR A 97 10.34 10.40 10.11
CA THR A 97 10.33 10.79 11.51
C THR A 97 10.52 12.30 11.70
N LEU A 98 11.38 12.94 10.93
CA LEU A 98 11.62 14.37 11.04
C LEU A 98 10.38 15.21 10.70
N ALA A 99 9.63 14.81 9.69
CA ALA A 99 8.35 15.43 9.38
C ALA A 99 7.35 15.25 10.53
N MET A 100 7.27 14.07 11.13
CA MET A 100 6.42 13.87 12.30
C MET A 100 6.86 14.73 13.51
N VAL A 101 8.17 14.87 13.73
CA VAL A 101 8.72 15.74 14.80
C VAL A 101 8.33 17.19 14.59
N SER A 102 8.34 17.69 13.36
CA SER A 102 7.87 19.05 13.06
C SER A 102 6.39 19.26 13.37
N LEU A 103 5.61 18.19 13.48
CA LEU A 103 4.21 18.16 13.90
C LEU A 103 4.03 17.87 15.41
N GLY A 104 5.10 17.82 16.19
CA GLY A 104 5.05 17.58 17.63
C GLY A 104 5.23 16.13 18.07
N CYS A 105 5.63 15.21 17.19
CA CYS A 105 5.93 13.83 17.55
C CYS A 105 7.08 13.75 18.55
N THR A 106 6.89 12.99 19.63
CA THR A 106 7.89 12.80 20.70
C THR A 106 8.78 11.56 20.51
N ILE A 107 8.66 10.88 19.35
CA ILE A 107 9.42 9.67 19.00
C ILE A 107 9.23 8.53 20.03
N CYS A 108 8.04 8.45 20.64
CA CYS A 108 7.70 7.41 21.62
C CYS A 108 7.61 5.99 21.04
N ARG A 109 7.60 5.84 19.69
CA ARG A 109 7.50 4.57 18.97
C ARG A 109 6.27 3.72 19.29
N GLY A 110 5.22 4.33 19.81
CA GLY A 110 3.92 3.70 20.06
C GLY A 110 2.94 3.78 18.89
N CYS A 111 3.40 4.09 17.67
CA CYS A 111 2.52 4.35 16.52
C CYS A 111 1.56 3.20 16.18
N GLN A 112 1.92 1.96 16.52
CA GLN A 112 1.13 0.75 16.27
C GLN A 112 0.12 0.44 17.39
N LEU A 113 0.08 1.23 18.45
CA LEU A 113 -0.74 0.94 19.64
C LEU A 113 -2.05 1.73 19.68
N ASP A 114 -2.32 2.56 18.66
CA ASP A 114 -3.45 3.50 18.64
C ASP A 114 -3.53 4.42 19.89
N THR A 115 -2.37 4.74 20.46
CA THR A 115 -2.24 5.56 21.68
C THR A 115 -1.40 6.80 21.47
N CYS A 116 -1.33 7.30 20.24
CA CYS A 116 -0.54 8.48 19.91
C CYS A 116 -1.12 9.73 20.57
N HIS A 117 -0.46 10.21 21.61
CA HIS A 117 -0.94 11.35 22.40
C HIS A 117 -0.88 12.71 21.69
N VAL A 118 -0.26 12.78 20.50
CA VAL A 118 -0.22 13.99 19.66
C VAL A 118 -1.14 13.88 18.42
N GLY A 119 -1.96 12.83 18.33
CA GLY A 119 -2.97 12.71 17.28
C GLY A 119 -2.49 12.28 15.90
N ILE A 120 -1.17 12.01 15.70
CA ILE A 120 -0.61 11.72 14.35
C ILE A 120 -0.91 10.29 13.90
N ALA A 121 -0.77 9.30 14.80
CA ALA A 121 -0.89 7.87 14.47
C ALA A 121 -1.90 7.21 15.41
N THR A 122 -3.16 7.65 15.37
CA THR A 122 -4.26 7.13 16.18
C THR A 122 -5.59 7.42 15.49
N GLN A 123 -6.60 6.61 15.80
CA GLN A 123 -8.00 6.83 15.44
C GLN A 123 -8.74 7.69 16.49
N ILE A 124 -8.06 8.06 17.59
CA ILE A 124 -8.62 8.91 18.65
C ILE A 124 -8.68 10.35 18.15
N GLU A 125 -9.88 10.93 18.14
CA GLU A 125 -10.13 12.28 17.66
C GLU A 125 -10.32 13.29 18.80
N THR A 126 -10.86 12.84 19.96
CA THR A 126 -11.21 13.74 21.06
C THR A 126 -10.50 13.39 22.37
N VAL A 127 -10.43 14.35 23.28
CA VAL A 127 -9.88 14.16 24.64
C VAL A 127 -10.70 13.13 25.42
N GLU A 128 -12.02 13.12 25.25
CA GLU A 128 -12.93 12.18 25.90
C GLU A 128 -12.67 10.76 25.44
N GLN A 129 -12.51 10.54 24.14
CA GLN A 129 -12.10 9.23 23.59
C GLN A 129 -10.74 8.80 24.15
N ALA A 130 -9.77 9.72 24.18
CA ALA A 130 -8.44 9.44 24.72
C ALA A 130 -8.51 8.98 26.18
N GLN A 131 -9.31 9.64 27.01
CA GLN A 131 -9.53 9.24 28.41
C GLN A 131 -10.19 7.85 28.53
N GLN A 132 -11.16 7.54 27.68
CA GLN A 132 -11.78 6.20 27.60
C GLN A 132 -10.77 5.12 27.21
N HIS A 133 -9.78 5.46 26.35
CA HIS A 133 -8.67 4.60 25.99
C HIS A 133 -7.53 4.58 27.01
N GLY A 134 -7.66 5.28 28.13
CA GLY A 134 -6.70 5.29 29.23
C GLY A 134 -5.47 6.18 29.01
N LEU A 135 -5.48 7.03 27.97
CA LEU A 135 -4.40 8.00 27.79
C LEU A 135 -4.47 9.09 28.86
N LYS A 136 -3.34 9.32 29.54
CA LYS A 136 -3.23 10.37 30.56
C LYS A 136 -3.11 11.77 29.98
N LYS A 137 -2.60 11.86 28.75
CA LYS A 137 -2.39 13.12 28.03
C LYS A 137 -2.76 12.91 26.56
N PHE A 138 -3.57 13.80 26.02
CA PHE A 138 -3.88 13.85 24.60
C PHE A 138 -3.90 15.31 24.15
N THR A 139 -2.99 15.66 23.25
CA THR A 139 -2.84 17.01 22.70
C THR A 139 -2.74 16.92 21.19
N PRO A 140 -3.87 16.64 20.51
CA PRO A 140 -3.87 16.57 19.05
C PRO A 140 -3.46 17.92 18.46
N GLN A 141 -2.80 17.89 17.35
CA GLN A 141 -2.37 19.09 16.64
C GLN A 141 -3.52 19.58 15.75
N GLU A 142 -3.77 20.87 15.79
CA GLU A 142 -4.64 21.53 14.82
C GLU A 142 -3.97 21.56 13.44
N VAL A 143 -4.74 21.26 12.37
CA VAL A 143 -4.21 21.06 11.01
C VAL A 143 -3.43 22.28 10.52
N ASP A 144 -3.99 23.48 10.66
CA ASP A 144 -3.36 24.72 10.18
C ASP A 144 -2.06 25.01 10.93
N GLY A 145 -2.06 24.87 12.26
CA GLY A 145 -0.87 25.06 13.10
C GLY A 145 0.22 24.01 12.82
N ALA A 146 -0.17 22.78 12.57
CA ALA A 146 0.72 21.69 12.18
C ALA A 146 1.35 21.95 10.80
N ALA A 147 0.55 22.36 9.82
CA ALA A 147 1.01 22.71 8.48
C ALA A 147 2.01 23.87 8.51
N GLU A 148 1.72 24.93 9.27
CA GLU A 148 2.62 26.06 9.44
C GLU A 148 3.94 25.68 10.13
N SER A 149 3.89 24.83 11.16
CA SER A 149 5.08 24.32 11.84
C SER A 149 5.96 23.48 10.90
N CYS A 150 5.35 22.61 10.10
CA CYS A 150 6.04 21.82 9.09
C CYS A 150 6.69 22.72 8.03
N ALA A 151 5.95 23.69 7.50
CA ALA A 151 6.45 24.63 6.50
C ALA A 151 7.63 25.47 7.02
N ARG A 152 7.55 25.98 8.25
CA ARG A 152 8.65 26.72 8.90
C ARG A 152 9.89 25.84 9.10
N PHE A 153 9.68 24.60 9.55
CA PHE A 153 10.79 23.68 9.80
C PHE A 153 11.54 23.33 8.51
N PHE A 154 10.83 22.88 7.48
CA PHE A 154 11.45 22.54 6.20
C PHE A 154 11.93 23.77 5.43
N GLY A 155 11.31 24.92 5.62
CA GLY A 155 11.82 26.19 5.11
C GLY A 155 13.20 26.54 5.69
N ALA A 156 13.37 26.42 7.00
CA ALA A 156 14.66 26.64 7.67
C ALA A 156 15.73 25.63 7.19
N MET A 157 15.36 24.37 7.04
CA MET A 157 16.25 23.34 6.45
C MET A 157 16.63 23.67 5.01
N GLY A 158 15.71 24.17 4.20
CA GLY A 158 15.98 24.65 2.84
C GLY A 158 16.99 25.80 2.82
N GLU A 159 16.90 26.73 3.75
CA GLU A 159 17.90 27.81 3.90
C GLU A 159 19.29 27.27 4.31
N GLU A 160 19.34 26.28 5.20
CA GLU A 160 20.60 25.58 5.54
C GLU A 160 21.22 24.94 4.29
N VAL A 161 20.43 24.21 3.49
CA VAL A 161 20.91 23.61 2.24
C VAL A 161 21.46 24.68 1.30
N LYS A 162 20.75 25.80 1.09
CA LYS A 162 21.21 26.90 0.25
C LYS A 162 22.56 27.46 0.70
N GLN A 163 22.72 27.65 2.02
CA GLN A 163 23.97 28.17 2.58
C GLN A 163 25.14 27.21 2.33
N VAL A 164 24.92 25.89 2.51
CA VAL A 164 25.94 24.88 2.26
C VAL A 164 26.30 24.83 0.77
N VAL A 165 25.31 24.80 -0.12
CA VAL A 165 25.50 24.78 -1.59
C VAL A 165 26.29 26.02 -2.03
N ALA A 166 25.90 27.20 -1.56
CA ALA A 166 26.61 28.45 -1.86
C ALA A 166 28.05 28.46 -1.33
N SER A 167 28.29 27.90 -0.13
CA SER A 167 29.65 27.80 0.43
C SER A 167 30.57 26.91 -0.39
N LEU A 168 30.00 25.93 -1.10
CA LEU A 168 30.71 25.07 -2.04
C LEU A 168 30.90 25.70 -3.42
N GLY A 169 30.35 26.89 -3.65
CA GLY A 169 30.48 27.64 -4.91
C GLY A 169 29.46 27.24 -5.99
N TYR A 170 28.38 26.60 -5.61
CA TYR A 170 27.31 26.16 -6.53
C TYR A 170 26.06 27.02 -6.40
N GLU A 171 25.31 27.14 -7.48
CA GLU A 171 24.04 27.89 -7.52
C GLU A 171 22.83 27.00 -7.19
N ARG A 172 22.88 25.72 -7.54
CA ARG A 172 21.77 24.77 -7.38
C ARG A 172 22.23 23.51 -6.66
N ALA A 173 21.39 22.99 -5.76
CA ALA A 173 21.66 21.72 -5.08
C ALA A 173 21.77 20.53 -6.06
N GLN A 174 21.06 20.59 -7.20
CA GLN A 174 21.12 19.55 -8.22
C GLN A 174 22.51 19.46 -8.91
N ASP A 175 23.27 20.53 -8.93
CA ASP A 175 24.64 20.54 -9.51
C ASP A 175 25.62 19.72 -8.65
N LEU A 176 25.22 19.37 -7.42
CA LEU A 176 25.99 18.51 -6.52
C LEU A 176 25.72 17.01 -6.74
N VAL A 177 24.77 16.62 -7.58
CA VAL A 177 24.41 15.21 -7.74
C VAL A 177 25.56 14.43 -8.39
N GLY A 178 26.13 13.49 -7.61
CA GLY A 178 27.27 12.70 -8.02
C GLY A 178 28.64 13.37 -7.82
N ARG A 179 28.71 14.53 -7.15
CA ARG A 179 29.96 15.23 -6.80
C ARG A 179 30.57 14.67 -5.51
N TYR A 180 30.75 13.36 -5.44
CA TYR A 180 31.38 12.66 -4.31
C TYR A 180 32.85 13.07 -4.10
N ASP A 181 33.48 13.71 -5.09
CA ASP A 181 34.78 14.37 -4.98
C ASP A 181 34.81 15.51 -3.93
N LEU A 182 33.64 16.04 -3.55
CA LEU A 182 33.47 17.04 -2.49
C LEU A 182 33.35 16.44 -1.09
N LEU A 183 33.38 15.10 -0.98
CA LEU A 183 33.24 14.40 0.30
C LEU A 183 34.60 13.89 0.80
N GLU A 184 34.83 14.02 2.09
CA GLU A 184 36.01 13.53 2.79
C GLU A 184 35.60 12.69 4.01
N GLN A 185 36.29 11.60 4.25
CA GLN A 185 36.15 10.82 5.48
C GLN A 185 36.95 11.52 6.59
N ILE A 186 36.24 12.05 7.59
CA ILE A 186 36.83 12.84 8.68
C ILE A 186 37.11 12.04 9.96
N SER A 187 36.61 10.81 10.07
CA SER A 187 36.78 9.98 11.27
C SER A 187 36.69 8.47 10.96
N HIS A 188 37.10 7.66 11.91
CA HIS A 188 37.03 6.19 11.87
C HIS A 188 37.78 5.53 10.71
N GLN A 189 38.82 6.19 10.17
CA GLN A 189 39.64 5.63 9.05
C GLN A 189 40.33 4.32 9.47
N GLU A 190 40.62 4.14 10.77
CA GLU A 190 41.21 2.92 11.33
C GLU A 190 40.25 1.73 11.40
N SER A 191 38.93 1.99 11.34
CA SER A 191 37.90 0.97 11.52
C SER A 191 37.09 0.70 10.25
N ILE A 192 36.92 1.70 9.40
CA ILE A 192 36.12 1.63 8.18
C ILE A 192 36.83 2.40 7.07
N ASP A 193 36.99 1.77 5.92
CA ASP A 193 37.43 2.42 4.69
C ASP A 193 36.22 2.87 3.85
N LEU A 194 35.98 4.17 3.74
CA LEU A 194 34.95 4.78 2.91
C LEU A 194 35.48 5.24 1.53
N ALA A 195 36.75 5.02 1.22
CA ALA A 195 37.29 5.39 -0.10
C ALA A 195 36.47 4.85 -1.27
N PRO A 196 35.93 3.61 -1.25
CA PRO A 196 35.07 3.11 -2.34
C PRO A 196 33.78 3.90 -2.56
N LEU A 197 33.32 4.67 -1.56
CA LEU A 197 32.12 5.50 -1.68
C LEU A 197 32.42 6.89 -2.24
N ILE A 198 33.63 7.41 -1.99
CA ILE A 198 33.98 8.81 -2.27
C ILE A 198 35.07 8.96 -3.35
N THR A 199 35.65 7.84 -3.85
CA THR A 199 36.60 7.90 -4.96
C THR A 199 35.87 8.15 -6.29
N PRO A 200 36.26 9.18 -7.05
CA PRO A 200 35.73 9.44 -8.37
C PRO A 200 35.93 8.26 -9.33
N LEU A 201 34.97 8.03 -10.18
CA LEU A 201 35.15 7.24 -11.38
C LEU A 201 35.69 8.22 -12.44
N GLU A 202 36.98 8.19 -12.76
CA GLU A 202 37.69 9.18 -13.60
C GLU A 202 36.99 9.44 -14.94
N GLU A 203 36.26 8.48 -15.48
CA GLU A 203 35.59 8.57 -16.77
C GLU A 203 34.27 9.35 -16.75
N PHE A 204 33.79 9.82 -15.57
CA PHE A 204 32.43 10.38 -15.43
C PHE A 204 32.35 11.76 -14.79
N LEU A 205 33.51 12.41 -14.55
CA LEU A 205 33.57 13.75 -13.95
C LEU A 205 33.07 14.87 -14.86
N ASP A 206 33.02 14.64 -16.19
CA ASP A 206 32.60 15.61 -17.21
C ASP A 206 31.10 15.49 -17.57
N LEU A 207 30.29 14.85 -16.76
CA LEU A 207 28.85 14.78 -17.04
C LEU A 207 28.18 16.11 -16.74
N GLU A 208 27.61 16.69 -17.78
CA GLU A 208 26.75 17.87 -17.67
C GLU A 208 25.65 17.66 -16.62
N PRO A 209 25.23 18.75 -15.92
CA PRO A 209 24.13 18.67 -14.98
C PRO A 209 22.90 18.01 -15.61
N LEU A 210 22.26 17.13 -14.83
CA LEU A 210 21.09 16.40 -15.26
C LEU A 210 19.87 17.33 -15.46
N ASP A 211 19.79 17.99 -16.60
CA ASP A 211 18.50 18.28 -17.19
C ASP A 211 17.99 16.96 -17.74
N LEU A 212 16.92 16.44 -17.15
CA LEU A 212 16.31 15.18 -17.57
C LEU A 212 15.82 15.32 -19.01
N PRO A 213 16.55 14.81 -20.02
CA PRO A 213 16.05 14.87 -21.38
C PRO A 213 14.81 13.98 -21.48
N VAL A 214 13.87 14.36 -22.31
CA VAL A 214 12.70 13.55 -22.63
C VAL A 214 13.19 12.18 -23.08
N ALA A 215 12.58 11.12 -22.53
CA ALA A 215 13.06 9.74 -22.66
C ALA A 215 13.27 9.28 -24.12
N GLU A 216 12.61 9.92 -25.08
CA GLU A 216 12.71 9.63 -26.52
C GLU A 216 14.02 10.13 -27.13
N GLU A 217 14.48 11.33 -26.78
CA GLU A 217 15.74 11.90 -27.28
C GLU A 217 16.97 11.09 -26.86
N LEU A 218 16.94 10.55 -25.64
CA LEU A 218 18.00 9.66 -25.13
C LEU A 218 18.01 8.29 -25.81
N VAL A 219 16.85 7.77 -26.18
CA VAL A 219 16.73 6.51 -26.92
C VAL A 219 17.34 6.66 -28.32
N GLU A 220 17.05 7.78 -28.98
CA GLU A 220 17.58 8.07 -30.33
C GLU A 220 19.08 8.31 -30.32
N ALA A 221 19.59 9.18 -29.43
CA ALA A 221 21.02 9.47 -29.32
C ALA A 221 21.87 8.22 -29.00
N ARG A 222 21.33 7.26 -28.27
CA ARG A 222 22.00 6.01 -27.94
C ARG A 222 21.92 4.97 -29.04
N ALA A 223 20.82 4.91 -29.75
CA ALA A 223 20.68 4.06 -30.93
C ALA A 223 21.69 4.49 -32.01
N GLU A 224 21.88 5.81 -32.19
CA GLU A 224 22.88 6.38 -33.06
C GLU A 224 24.33 6.09 -32.63
N ALA A 225 24.57 6.03 -31.30
CA ALA A 225 25.85 5.63 -30.71
C ALA A 225 26.13 4.12 -30.72
N GLY A 226 25.24 3.29 -31.28
CA GLY A 226 25.37 1.83 -31.31
C GLY A 226 25.24 1.14 -29.97
N LEU A 227 24.73 1.83 -28.94
CA LEU A 227 24.50 1.27 -27.62
C LEU A 227 23.16 0.54 -27.60
N VAL A 228 23.15 -0.69 -27.02
CA VAL A 228 21.91 -1.44 -26.82
C VAL A 228 21.04 -0.70 -25.80
N VAL A 229 20.06 0.00 -26.29
CA VAL A 229 19.03 0.60 -25.45
C VAL A 229 17.94 -0.44 -25.24
N ALA A 230 17.85 -1.00 -24.02
CA ALA A 230 16.64 -1.66 -23.62
C ALA A 230 15.56 -0.57 -23.57
N ARG A 231 14.74 -0.50 -24.61
CA ARG A 231 13.52 0.31 -24.53
C ARG A 231 12.73 -0.19 -23.33
N PRO A 232 12.25 0.70 -22.44
CA PRO A 232 11.21 0.29 -21.54
C PRO A 232 10.13 -0.31 -22.42
N ILE A 233 9.74 -1.55 -22.14
CA ILE A 233 8.54 -2.11 -22.71
C ILE A 233 7.42 -1.27 -22.09
N ARG A 234 7.11 -0.11 -22.68
CA ARG A 234 5.79 0.48 -22.53
C ARG A 234 4.87 -0.58 -23.15
N MET A 235 4.28 -1.40 -22.29
CA MET A 235 3.15 -2.19 -22.74
C MET A 235 2.18 -1.15 -23.27
N GLU A 236 1.91 -1.19 -24.58
CA GLU A 236 0.82 -0.41 -25.16
C GLU A 236 -0.39 -0.66 -24.27
N ALA A 237 -1.02 0.45 -23.84
CA ALA A 237 -2.22 0.33 -23.02
C ALA A 237 -3.16 -0.59 -23.78
N LYS A 238 -3.47 -1.74 -23.18
CA LYS A 238 -4.32 -2.71 -23.84
C LYS A 238 -5.68 -2.07 -24.07
N GLN A 239 -6.39 -2.56 -25.03
CA GLN A 239 -7.65 -1.97 -25.50
C GLN A 239 -8.63 -1.68 -24.36
N ALA A 240 -8.73 -2.55 -23.34
CA ALA A 240 -9.58 -2.35 -22.18
C ALA A 240 -9.13 -1.15 -21.32
N SER A 241 -7.83 -1.02 -21.02
CA SER A 241 -7.29 0.13 -20.25
C SER A 241 -7.52 1.45 -20.98
N ALA A 242 -7.26 1.50 -22.29
CA ALA A 242 -7.46 2.70 -23.10
C ALA A 242 -8.95 3.10 -23.18
N GLN A 243 -9.85 2.12 -23.33
CA GLN A 243 -11.28 2.37 -23.31
C GLN A 243 -11.75 2.93 -21.96
N ILE A 244 -11.29 2.36 -20.85
CA ILE A 244 -11.63 2.83 -19.51
C ILE A 244 -11.12 4.26 -19.29
N ALA A 245 -9.88 4.54 -19.67
CA ALA A 245 -9.29 5.87 -19.56
C ALA A 245 -10.08 6.93 -20.36
N SER A 246 -10.57 6.57 -21.54
CA SER A 246 -11.37 7.47 -22.38
C SER A 246 -12.71 7.90 -21.75
N LEU A 247 -13.22 7.14 -20.76
CA LEU A 247 -14.46 7.47 -20.05
C LEU A 247 -14.30 8.63 -19.05
N ALA A 248 -13.06 8.99 -18.71
CA ALA A 248 -12.78 9.96 -17.65
C ALA A 248 -13.43 11.32 -17.88
N GLY A 249 -13.39 11.83 -19.11
CA GLY A 249 -14.01 13.13 -19.46
C GLY A 249 -15.52 13.15 -19.23
N ASP A 250 -16.20 12.10 -19.60
CA ASP A 250 -17.63 11.96 -19.41
C ASP A 250 -18.02 11.85 -17.94
N VAL A 251 -17.31 11.02 -17.18
CA VAL A 251 -17.54 10.84 -15.74
C VAL A 251 -17.26 12.14 -14.98
N CYS A 252 -16.14 12.81 -15.27
CA CYS A 252 -15.80 14.09 -14.63
C CYS A 252 -16.80 15.21 -14.95
N SER A 253 -17.52 15.12 -16.07
CA SER A 253 -18.62 16.05 -16.40
C SER A 253 -19.96 15.70 -15.75
N GLY A 254 -20.00 14.67 -14.88
CA GLY A 254 -21.20 14.24 -14.16
C GLY A 254 -22.11 13.28 -14.92
N ARG A 255 -21.65 12.72 -16.05
CA ARG A 255 -22.41 11.69 -16.76
C ARG A 255 -22.24 10.33 -16.08
N THR A 256 -23.35 9.64 -15.87
CA THR A 256 -23.33 8.25 -15.42
C THR A 256 -23.05 7.32 -16.59
N ILE A 257 -22.06 6.44 -16.42
CA ILE A 257 -21.62 5.50 -17.44
C ILE A 257 -21.77 4.08 -16.93
N ARG A 258 -22.35 3.23 -17.76
CA ARG A 258 -22.31 1.78 -17.60
C ARG A 258 -21.63 1.17 -18.81
N ASN A 259 -20.55 0.42 -18.59
CA ASN A 259 -19.81 -0.21 -19.67
C ASN A 259 -19.56 -1.69 -19.37
N GLU A 260 -19.95 -2.54 -20.30
CA GLU A 260 -19.77 -3.98 -20.23
C GLU A 260 -18.65 -4.40 -21.17
N PHE A 261 -17.73 -5.20 -20.66
CA PHE A 261 -16.64 -5.77 -21.42
C PHE A 261 -16.93 -7.26 -21.62
N PRO A 262 -17.12 -7.74 -22.88
CA PRO A 262 -17.54 -9.10 -23.17
C PRO A 262 -16.44 -10.14 -22.86
N ARG A 263 -15.24 -9.70 -22.61
CA ARG A 263 -14.16 -10.50 -22.05
C ARG A 263 -13.66 -9.81 -20.81
N ALA A 264 -13.50 -10.60 -19.77
CA ALA A 264 -12.64 -10.18 -18.70
C ALA A 264 -11.25 -9.90 -19.26
N THR A 265 -10.57 -9.06 -18.59
CA THR A 265 -9.18 -8.75 -18.79
C THR A 265 -8.36 -10.02 -18.81
N ASP A 266 -7.37 -10.09 -19.64
CA ASP A 266 -6.38 -11.14 -19.49
C ASP A 266 -5.41 -10.78 -18.34
N ALA A 267 -4.63 -11.76 -17.90
CA ALA A 267 -3.68 -11.60 -16.79
C ALA A 267 -2.60 -10.50 -17.04
N ASN A 268 -2.48 -10.00 -18.23
CA ASN A 268 -1.56 -8.92 -18.59
C ASN A 268 -2.20 -7.53 -18.51
N ASP A 269 -3.54 -7.43 -18.42
CA ASP A 269 -4.19 -6.15 -18.14
C ASP A 269 -4.06 -5.81 -16.66
N ARG A 270 -3.08 -4.96 -16.34
CA ARG A 270 -2.77 -4.56 -14.96
C ARG A 270 -3.44 -3.24 -14.61
N VAL A 271 -3.70 -3.03 -13.31
CA VAL A 271 -4.20 -1.79 -12.70
C VAL A 271 -5.44 -1.20 -13.38
N LEU A 272 -6.32 -2.06 -13.89
CA LEU A 272 -7.56 -1.63 -14.51
C LEU A 272 -8.42 -0.82 -13.54
N GLY A 273 -8.97 0.29 -14.05
CA GLY A 273 -9.79 1.24 -13.28
C GLY A 273 -8.98 2.33 -12.58
N THR A 274 -7.68 2.15 -12.33
CA THR A 274 -6.85 3.10 -11.58
C THR A 274 -6.74 4.46 -12.28
N GLU A 275 -6.60 4.49 -13.59
CA GLU A 275 -6.47 5.73 -14.35
C GLU A 275 -7.75 6.55 -14.32
N LEU A 276 -8.91 5.90 -14.50
CA LEU A 276 -10.22 6.52 -14.35
C LEU A 276 -10.43 7.07 -12.93
N ALA A 277 -10.15 6.26 -11.91
CA ALA A 277 -10.24 6.67 -10.51
C ALA A 277 -9.33 7.88 -10.21
N GLY A 278 -8.12 7.88 -10.75
CA GLY A 278 -7.18 9.00 -10.63
C GLY A 278 -7.68 10.28 -11.33
N ALA A 279 -8.33 10.17 -12.48
CA ALA A 279 -8.93 11.31 -13.17
C ALA A 279 -10.08 11.91 -12.36
N ILE A 280 -10.98 11.07 -11.84
CA ILE A 280 -12.10 11.49 -10.98
C ILE A 280 -11.57 12.17 -9.70
N ALA A 281 -10.59 11.59 -9.05
CA ALA A 281 -10.01 12.17 -7.84
C ALA A 281 -9.40 13.55 -8.10
N ARG A 282 -8.64 13.70 -9.19
CA ARG A 282 -8.08 15.01 -9.60
C ARG A 282 -9.16 16.03 -9.90
N SER A 283 -10.20 15.64 -10.65
CA SER A 283 -11.31 16.54 -10.98
C SER A 283 -12.00 17.07 -9.73
N ARG A 284 -12.22 16.23 -8.72
CA ARG A 284 -12.81 16.66 -7.44
C ARG A 284 -11.93 17.61 -6.66
N ILE A 285 -10.62 17.36 -6.63
CA ILE A 285 -9.68 18.16 -5.84
C ILE A 285 -9.41 19.53 -6.49
N PHE A 286 -9.27 19.57 -7.80
CA PHE A 286 -8.74 20.74 -8.50
C PHE A 286 -9.75 21.47 -9.40
N GLU A 287 -10.87 20.84 -9.79
CA GLU A 287 -11.77 21.33 -10.83
C GLU A 287 -13.22 21.45 -10.38
N ASN A 288 -13.51 21.28 -9.07
CA ASN A 288 -14.89 21.20 -8.53
C ASN A 288 -15.76 20.16 -9.25
N GLY A 289 -15.16 19.05 -9.61
CA GLY A 289 -15.85 17.92 -10.22
C GLY A 289 -16.95 17.35 -9.31
N PRO A 290 -17.82 16.46 -9.83
CA PRO A 290 -18.99 15.97 -9.11
C PRO A 290 -18.60 15.36 -7.76
N ASP A 291 -19.17 15.89 -6.72
CA ASP A 291 -19.10 15.34 -5.37
C ASP A 291 -20.06 14.15 -5.35
N SER A 292 -19.55 12.93 -5.35
CA SER A 292 -20.43 11.77 -5.27
C SER A 292 -20.64 11.38 -3.82
N ASN A 293 -21.79 11.69 -3.33
CA ASN A 293 -22.34 11.07 -2.12
C ASN A 293 -22.89 9.69 -2.54
N ASP A 294 -22.05 8.67 -2.61
CA ASP A 294 -22.39 7.27 -2.92
C ASP A 294 -23.00 6.93 -4.30
N ASP A 295 -23.32 7.90 -5.13
CA ASP A 295 -23.85 7.65 -6.48
C ASP A 295 -22.79 7.00 -7.38
N VAL A 296 -23.14 5.88 -8.02
CA VAL A 296 -22.29 5.23 -9.01
C VAL A 296 -22.26 6.06 -10.29
N LEU A 297 -21.13 6.71 -10.55
CA LEU A 297 -20.89 7.47 -11.78
C LEU A 297 -20.40 6.59 -12.93
N ALA A 298 -19.60 5.57 -12.61
CA ALA A 298 -19.09 4.62 -13.59
C ALA A 298 -19.24 3.18 -13.07
N SER A 299 -19.94 2.33 -13.83
CA SER A 299 -20.01 0.89 -13.62
C SER A 299 -19.27 0.17 -14.74
N LEU A 300 -18.23 -0.59 -14.38
CA LEU A 300 -17.38 -1.35 -15.30
C LEU A 300 -17.55 -2.84 -15.01
N GLU A 301 -18.11 -3.58 -15.95
CA GLU A 301 -18.43 -4.99 -15.77
C GLU A 301 -17.66 -5.88 -16.77
N PHE A 302 -16.95 -6.88 -16.26
CA PHE A 302 -16.14 -7.83 -17.04
C PHE A 302 -16.74 -9.24 -16.93
N ASN A 303 -17.44 -9.69 -17.97
CA ASN A 303 -18.35 -10.84 -17.90
C ASN A 303 -17.82 -12.15 -18.53
N GLY A 304 -16.57 -12.21 -18.96
CA GLY A 304 -16.11 -13.31 -19.81
C GLY A 304 -15.43 -14.49 -19.12
N GLY A 305 -15.42 -14.57 -17.79
CA GLY A 305 -14.87 -15.71 -17.05
C GLY A 305 -13.35 -15.77 -16.97
N SER A 306 -12.62 -14.71 -17.35
CA SER A 306 -11.15 -14.66 -17.30
C SER A 306 -10.62 -14.12 -15.98
N VAL A 307 -9.30 -14.13 -15.83
CA VAL A 307 -8.61 -13.64 -14.64
C VAL A 307 -8.06 -12.23 -14.89
N ALA A 308 -8.55 -11.26 -14.14
CA ALA A 308 -8.03 -9.91 -14.18
C ALA A 308 -6.57 -9.86 -13.70
N GLY A 309 -5.77 -8.99 -14.32
CA GLY A 309 -4.35 -8.81 -13.97
C GLY A 309 -4.15 -8.13 -12.61
N GLN A 310 -2.90 -7.99 -12.21
CA GLN A 310 -2.51 -7.40 -10.93
C GLN A 310 -3.06 -5.98 -10.76
N GLY A 311 -3.51 -5.65 -9.54
CA GLY A 311 -3.98 -4.30 -9.19
C GLY A 311 -5.35 -3.96 -9.75
N PHE A 312 -6.19 -4.93 -10.09
CA PHE A 312 -7.58 -4.69 -10.50
C PHE A 312 -8.31 -3.83 -9.46
N GLY A 313 -8.85 -2.68 -9.87
CA GLY A 313 -9.51 -1.73 -8.97
C GLY A 313 -8.57 -1.09 -7.91
N ALA A 314 -7.25 -1.15 -8.07
CA ALA A 314 -6.33 -0.46 -7.17
C ALA A 314 -6.58 1.07 -7.23
N PHE A 315 -6.50 1.73 -6.07
CA PHE A 315 -6.79 3.17 -5.90
C PHE A 315 -8.20 3.59 -6.35
N ASN A 316 -9.15 2.64 -6.39
CA ASN A 316 -10.52 2.96 -6.78
C ASN A 316 -11.09 4.12 -5.95
N ALA A 317 -11.93 4.94 -6.56
CA ALA A 317 -12.46 6.16 -5.97
C ALA A 317 -13.98 6.10 -5.83
N TYR A 318 -14.55 7.00 -5.04
CA TYR A 318 -16.01 7.19 -4.97
C TYR A 318 -16.62 7.37 -6.36
N GLY A 319 -17.77 6.76 -6.58
CA GLY A 319 -18.49 6.80 -7.84
C GLY A 319 -18.05 5.75 -8.85
N VAL A 320 -17.05 4.92 -8.58
CA VAL A 320 -16.61 3.84 -9.48
C VAL A 320 -16.94 2.48 -8.89
N SER A 321 -17.76 1.73 -9.61
CA SER A 321 -18.05 0.31 -9.37
C SER A 321 -17.35 -0.52 -10.44
N ILE A 322 -16.51 -1.48 -10.04
CA ILE A 322 -15.82 -2.36 -10.98
C ILE A 322 -16.01 -3.82 -10.57
N ARG A 323 -16.49 -4.65 -11.49
CA ARG A 323 -16.80 -6.06 -11.26
C ARG A 323 -16.15 -6.95 -12.31
N VAL A 324 -15.64 -8.10 -11.88
CA VAL A 324 -15.21 -9.18 -12.77
C VAL A 324 -15.89 -10.48 -12.38
N GLU A 325 -16.49 -11.17 -13.39
CA GLU A 325 -16.93 -12.56 -13.28
C GLU A 325 -15.82 -13.48 -13.77
N GLY A 326 -15.12 -14.11 -12.82
CA GLY A 326 -13.95 -14.95 -13.11
C GLY A 326 -13.03 -14.99 -11.90
N GLY A 327 -11.89 -14.35 -11.98
CA GLY A 327 -10.94 -14.21 -10.88
C GLY A 327 -10.07 -12.97 -11.05
N ALA A 328 -9.14 -12.75 -10.11
CA ALA A 328 -8.16 -11.68 -10.24
C ALA A 328 -6.83 -12.05 -9.58
N GLN A 329 -5.73 -11.46 -10.07
CA GLN A 329 -4.40 -11.66 -9.54
C GLN A 329 -4.15 -10.82 -8.27
N ASP A 330 -2.88 -10.51 -7.96
CA ASP A 330 -2.47 -9.83 -6.74
C ASP A 330 -2.90 -8.35 -6.68
N GLY A 331 -3.07 -7.83 -5.46
CA GLY A 331 -3.23 -6.40 -5.20
C GLY A 331 -4.56 -5.79 -5.64
N VAL A 332 -5.61 -6.59 -5.75
CA VAL A 332 -6.97 -6.11 -6.05
C VAL A 332 -7.42 -5.13 -4.97
N GLY A 333 -7.99 -3.98 -5.37
CA GLY A 333 -8.50 -2.97 -4.44
C GLY A 333 -7.43 -2.32 -3.55
N LYS A 334 -6.14 -2.47 -3.87
CA LYS A 334 -5.04 -1.87 -3.10
C LYS A 334 -5.25 -0.36 -2.97
N ALA A 335 -5.12 0.16 -1.74
CA ALA A 335 -5.22 1.59 -1.41
C ALA A 335 -6.52 2.25 -1.94
N MET A 336 -7.61 1.51 -1.99
CA MET A 336 -8.91 1.98 -2.41
C MET A 336 -9.42 3.10 -1.50
N LEU A 337 -9.98 4.14 -2.08
CA LEU A 337 -10.49 5.34 -1.40
C LEU A 337 -12.00 5.47 -1.46
N GLY A 338 -12.71 4.58 -2.13
CA GLY A 338 -14.16 4.60 -2.27
C GLY A 338 -14.68 3.73 -3.43
N GLY A 339 -15.99 3.74 -3.63
CA GLY A 339 -16.65 2.92 -4.65
C GLY A 339 -16.74 1.44 -4.30
N SER A 340 -16.84 0.56 -5.29
CA SER A 340 -16.91 -0.89 -5.07
C SER A 340 -16.03 -1.68 -6.03
N VAL A 341 -15.49 -2.81 -5.53
CA VAL A 341 -14.75 -3.79 -6.32
C VAL A 341 -15.29 -5.19 -6.01
N ALA A 342 -15.75 -5.91 -7.02
CA ALA A 342 -16.28 -7.25 -6.87
C ALA A 342 -15.57 -8.26 -7.77
N VAL A 343 -15.13 -9.39 -7.19
CA VAL A 343 -14.58 -10.54 -7.90
C VAL A 343 -15.50 -11.73 -7.62
N LEU A 344 -16.32 -12.05 -8.61
CA LEU A 344 -17.36 -13.08 -8.49
C LEU A 344 -17.04 -14.28 -9.38
N LYS A 345 -17.66 -15.42 -9.07
CA LYS A 345 -17.50 -16.64 -9.87
C LYS A 345 -18.05 -16.43 -11.28
N GLY A 346 -17.22 -16.74 -12.28
CA GLY A 346 -17.61 -16.71 -13.68
C GLY A 346 -18.45 -17.91 -14.09
N LYS A 347 -19.16 -17.79 -15.23
CA LYS A 347 -19.89 -18.91 -15.82
C LYS A 347 -18.94 -19.79 -16.61
N GLY A 348 -18.85 -21.06 -16.26
CA GLY A 348 -18.18 -22.08 -17.04
C GLY A 348 -18.98 -22.51 -18.27
N ALA A 349 -18.38 -23.33 -19.12
CA ALA A 349 -18.98 -23.77 -20.39
C ALA A 349 -20.31 -24.54 -20.24
N LYS A 350 -20.53 -25.14 -19.07
CA LYS A 350 -21.76 -25.89 -18.75
C LYS A 350 -22.74 -25.11 -17.89
N GLY A 351 -22.47 -23.79 -17.68
CA GLY A 351 -23.27 -22.91 -16.84
C GLY A 351 -22.95 -22.95 -15.34
N GLU A 352 -22.02 -23.80 -14.91
CA GLU A 352 -21.52 -23.84 -13.53
C GLU A 352 -20.78 -22.54 -13.16
N ARG A 353 -20.81 -22.19 -11.90
CA ARG A 353 -20.07 -21.04 -11.37
C ARG A 353 -18.69 -21.48 -10.85
N LEU A 354 -17.63 -20.91 -11.41
CA LEU A 354 -16.25 -21.31 -11.19
C LEU A 354 -15.37 -20.12 -10.81
N ASN A 355 -14.29 -20.39 -10.07
CA ASN A 355 -13.27 -19.46 -9.69
C ASN A 355 -13.78 -18.40 -8.68
N GLY A 356 -13.73 -17.11 -9.00
CA GLY A 356 -14.10 -16.01 -8.07
C GLY A 356 -13.04 -15.69 -7.04
N SER A 357 -11.82 -16.24 -7.20
CA SER A 357 -10.72 -16.10 -6.23
C SER A 357 -9.77 -14.97 -6.61
N VAL A 358 -9.01 -14.52 -5.61
CA VAL A 358 -8.03 -13.42 -5.76
C VAL A 358 -6.64 -13.85 -5.31
N GLY A 359 -5.63 -13.18 -5.85
CA GLY A 359 -4.23 -13.36 -5.45
C GLY A 359 -3.89 -12.69 -4.12
N LYS A 360 -2.60 -12.46 -3.91
CA LYS A 360 -2.03 -11.91 -2.68
C LYS A 360 -2.39 -10.45 -2.45
N SER A 361 -2.41 -10.07 -1.16
CA SER A 361 -2.52 -8.65 -0.75
C SER A 361 -3.77 -7.94 -1.29
N PHE A 362 -4.90 -8.67 -1.38
CA PHE A 362 -6.20 -8.09 -1.66
C PHE A 362 -6.54 -7.00 -0.63
N ALA A 363 -7.12 -5.88 -1.08
CA ALA A 363 -7.50 -4.74 -0.24
C ALA A 363 -6.35 -4.17 0.63
N TYR A 364 -5.09 -4.34 0.21
CA TYR A 364 -3.94 -3.78 0.95
C TYR A 364 -4.12 -2.28 1.20
N GLY A 365 -4.23 -1.87 2.46
CA GLY A 365 -4.35 -0.47 2.85
C GLY A 365 -5.59 0.24 2.31
N ALA A 366 -6.66 -0.49 1.98
CA ALA A 366 -7.91 0.10 1.54
C ALA A 366 -8.56 0.90 2.69
N GLN A 367 -8.92 2.15 2.40
CA GLN A 367 -9.37 3.10 3.41
C GLN A 367 -10.90 3.25 3.44
N ARG A 368 -11.55 3.12 2.29
CA ARG A 368 -13.00 3.28 2.16
C ARG A 368 -13.51 2.47 0.97
N GLY A 369 -14.83 2.30 0.92
CA GLY A 369 -15.53 1.56 -0.14
C GLY A 369 -15.77 0.10 0.21
N ARG A 370 -16.31 -0.66 -0.73
CA ARG A 370 -16.76 -2.04 -0.55
C ARG A 370 -16.04 -2.98 -1.47
N LEU A 371 -15.57 -4.10 -0.92
CA LEU A 371 -14.84 -5.11 -1.69
C LEU A 371 -15.42 -6.50 -1.43
N PHE A 372 -15.69 -7.24 -2.51
CA PHE A 372 -16.34 -8.54 -2.46
C PHE A 372 -15.53 -9.58 -3.22
N VAL A 373 -15.31 -10.75 -2.61
CA VAL A 373 -14.65 -11.92 -3.22
C VAL A 373 -15.53 -13.14 -3.00
N GLN A 374 -16.00 -13.76 -4.07
CA GLN A 374 -16.87 -14.93 -3.95
C GLN A 374 -16.10 -16.25 -3.77
N GLY A 375 -14.84 -16.30 -4.17
CA GLY A 375 -13.94 -17.43 -3.96
C GLY A 375 -13.02 -17.24 -2.77
N SER A 376 -11.84 -17.84 -2.87
CA SER A 376 -10.78 -17.75 -1.85
C SER A 376 -9.77 -16.64 -2.15
N ALA A 377 -9.01 -16.24 -1.16
CA ALA A 377 -7.93 -15.27 -1.27
C ALA A 377 -6.58 -15.90 -0.92
N ASP A 378 -5.53 -15.51 -1.64
CA ASP A 378 -4.17 -15.88 -1.30
C ASP A 378 -3.68 -15.08 -0.06
N SER A 379 -2.44 -15.26 0.33
CA SER A 379 -1.85 -14.72 1.55
C SER A 379 -1.91 -13.18 1.64
N ARG A 380 -1.90 -12.68 2.89
CA ARG A 380 -1.97 -11.24 3.21
C ARG A 380 -3.26 -10.55 2.75
N PHE A 381 -4.36 -11.30 2.80
CA PHE A 381 -5.69 -10.75 2.59
C PHE A 381 -5.96 -9.62 3.58
N CYS A 382 -6.39 -8.44 3.09
CA CYS A 382 -6.68 -7.26 3.90
C CYS A 382 -5.52 -6.78 4.80
N ILE A 383 -4.26 -7.04 4.40
CA ILE A 383 -3.13 -6.47 5.12
C ILE A 383 -3.22 -4.94 5.18
N ARG A 384 -3.06 -4.36 6.38
CA ARG A 384 -3.19 -2.91 6.62
C ARG A 384 -4.54 -2.31 6.20
N LEU A 385 -5.61 -3.09 6.23
CA LEU A 385 -6.95 -2.56 6.00
C LEU A 385 -7.21 -1.38 6.94
N SER A 386 -7.69 -0.25 6.41
CA SER A 386 -7.72 1.03 7.14
C SER A 386 -9.08 1.73 7.06
N GLY A 387 -10.18 0.97 6.81
CA GLY A 387 -11.54 1.53 6.86
C GLY A 387 -12.51 1.03 5.80
N ALA A 388 -12.07 0.27 4.80
CA ALA A 388 -12.96 -0.32 3.81
C ALA A 388 -13.75 -1.52 4.39
N ASP A 389 -14.88 -1.82 3.76
CA ASP A 389 -15.75 -2.96 4.03
C ASP A 389 -15.42 -4.13 3.10
N VAL A 390 -15.28 -5.34 3.65
CA VAL A 390 -14.82 -6.49 2.88
C VAL A 390 -15.65 -7.74 3.17
N VAL A 391 -16.02 -8.50 2.12
CA VAL A 391 -16.59 -9.84 2.29
C VAL A 391 -15.77 -10.86 1.49
N LEU A 392 -15.23 -11.87 2.19
CA LEU A 392 -14.65 -13.07 1.63
C LEU A 392 -15.69 -14.20 1.68
N GLY A 393 -16.30 -14.48 0.54
CA GLY A 393 -17.41 -15.42 0.39
C GLY A 393 -16.98 -16.88 0.14
N GLY A 394 -15.66 -17.14 0.01
CA GLY A 394 -15.17 -18.51 -0.17
C GLY A 394 -15.43 -19.38 1.06
N GLU A 395 -15.90 -20.59 0.82
CA GLU A 395 -16.19 -21.59 1.86
C GLU A 395 -15.31 -22.82 1.66
N PRO A 396 -14.99 -23.58 2.71
CA PRO A 396 -14.27 -24.84 2.59
C PRO A 396 -15.07 -25.87 1.77
N GLU A 397 -14.40 -26.66 0.95
CA GLU A 397 -15.03 -27.77 0.20
C GLU A 397 -15.28 -28.99 1.09
N GLU A 398 -14.51 -29.13 2.17
CA GLU A 398 -14.60 -30.19 3.17
C GLU A 398 -14.46 -29.60 4.57
N ASP A 399 -14.86 -30.35 5.59
CA ASP A 399 -14.66 -29.94 6.98
C ASP A 399 -13.19 -29.68 7.29
N VAL A 400 -12.94 -28.59 8.00
CA VAL A 400 -11.60 -28.16 8.40
C VAL A 400 -11.03 -29.16 9.41
N ASP A 401 -9.90 -29.77 9.05
CA ASP A 401 -9.17 -30.72 9.88
C ASP A 401 -7.69 -30.37 9.92
N ASP A 402 -7.24 -29.82 11.04
CA ASP A 402 -5.86 -29.39 11.25
C ASP A 402 -4.86 -30.57 11.23
N GLY A 403 -5.33 -31.80 11.41
CA GLY A 403 -4.51 -33.02 11.34
C GLY A 403 -4.10 -33.44 9.91
N ARG A 404 -4.72 -32.86 8.87
CA ARG A 404 -4.48 -33.24 7.47
C ARG A 404 -3.29 -32.54 6.78
N GLY A 405 -2.37 -31.91 7.51
CA GLY A 405 -1.17 -31.29 6.94
C GLY A 405 -1.33 -29.79 6.66
N CYS A 406 -0.83 -29.27 5.51
CA CYS A 406 -0.71 -27.83 5.28
C CYS A 406 -2.05 -27.08 5.33
N ILE A 407 -2.27 -26.31 6.39
CA ILE A 407 -3.49 -25.51 6.61
C ILE A 407 -3.59 -24.41 5.53
N VAL A 408 -2.46 -23.79 5.16
CA VAL A 408 -2.42 -22.66 4.22
C VAL A 408 -3.06 -23.00 2.87
N ASP A 409 -2.82 -24.18 2.36
CA ASP A 409 -3.31 -24.57 1.04
C ASP A 409 -4.83 -24.77 0.99
N ARG A 410 -5.43 -25.12 2.14
CA ARG A 410 -6.87 -25.44 2.25
C ARG A 410 -7.71 -24.30 2.79
N ALA A 411 -7.08 -23.31 3.45
CA ALA A 411 -7.77 -22.16 4.00
C ALA A 411 -8.32 -21.25 2.89
N ASN A 412 -9.43 -20.59 3.17
CA ASN A 412 -10.03 -19.63 2.24
C ASN A 412 -9.28 -18.29 2.24
N ALA A 413 -8.60 -17.92 3.36
CA ALA A 413 -7.56 -16.91 3.37
C ALA A 413 -6.23 -17.58 3.72
N LYS A 414 -5.26 -17.60 2.78
CA LYS A 414 -4.09 -18.50 2.86
C LYS A 414 -2.99 -18.11 3.87
N GLY A 415 -3.23 -17.17 4.74
CA GLY A 415 -2.34 -16.81 5.83
C GLY A 415 -2.02 -15.31 5.90
N PHE A 416 -1.71 -14.85 7.11
CA PHE A 416 -1.44 -13.44 7.42
C PHE A 416 -2.59 -12.49 7.05
N ALA A 417 -3.84 -12.98 7.06
CA ALA A 417 -5.00 -12.14 6.83
C ALA A 417 -5.12 -11.06 7.92
N PHE A 418 -5.52 -9.84 7.54
CA PHE A 418 -5.73 -8.71 8.45
C PHE A 418 -4.49 -8.28 9.25
N GLU A 419 -3.29 -8.63 8.79
CA GLU A 419 -2.04 -8.19 9.40
C GLU A 419 -1.98 -6.65 9.42
N TYR A 420 -1.74 -6.04 10.59
CA TYR A 420 -1.72 -4.59 10.81
C TYR A 420 -3.01 -3.84 10.39
N MET A 421 -4.16 -4.47 10.47
CA MET A 421 -5.44 -3.79 10.26
C MET A 421 -5.64 -2.69 11.30
N THR A 422 -6.03 -1.50 10.88
CA THR A 422 -6.23 -0.33 11.76
C THR A 422 -7.68 0.13 11.84
N SER A 423 -8.52 -0.20 10.86
CA SER A 423 -9.94 0.14 10.81
C SER A 423 -10.64 -0.66 9.70
N GLY A 424 -11.98 -0.55 9.63
CA GLY A 424 -12.81 -1.23 8.64
C GLY A 424 -13.53 -2.45 9.19
N ARG A 425 -14.38 -3.03 8.35
CA ARG A 425 -15.21 -4.19 8.71
C ARG A 425 -14.99 -5.30 7.69
N ALA A 426 -14.84 -6.53 8.15
CA ALA A 426 -14.66 -7.65 7.24
C ALA A 426 -15.44 -8.89 7.67
N ILE A 427 -16.03 -9.61 6.70
CA ILE A 427 -16.63 -10.93 6.90
C ILE A 427 -15.79 -11.98 6.18
N VAL A 428 -15.57 -13.12 6.85
CA VAL A 428 -14.96 -14.32 6.27
C VAL A 428 -15.94 -15.48 6.44
N LEU A 429 -16.46 -16.01 5.33
CA LEU A 429 -17.43 -17.12 5.35
C LEU A 429 -16.80 -18.50 5.47
N GLY A 430 -15.48 -18.60 5.36
CA GLY A 430 -14.72 -19.84 5.47
C GLY A 430 -13.56 -19.78 6.46
N ASP A 431 -12.54 -20.62 6.22
CA ASP A 431 -11.36 -20.69 7.09
C ASP A 431 -10.49 -19.43 6.95
N LEU A 432 -10.28 -18.75 8.07
CA LEU A 432 -9.49 -17.54 8.23
C LEU A 432 -7.99 -17.73 7.86
N GLY A 433 -7.52 -18.97 7.90
CA GLY A 433 -6.11 -19.29 7.66
C GLY A 433 -5.19 -18.88 8.81
N PRO A 434 -3.95 -19.37 8.82
CA PRO A 434 -3.03 -19.18 9.92
C PRO A 434 -2.46 -17.76 10.00
N TRP A 435 -2.04 -17.35 11.19
CA TRP A 435 -1.38 -16.09 11.54
C TRP A 435 -2.22 -14.84 11.24
N ALA A 436 -3.54 -14.97 11.34
CA ALA A 436 -4.44 -13.84 11.10
C ALA A 436 -4.36 -12.79 12.21
N CYS A 437 -4.72 -11.55 11.88
CA CYS A 437 -4.84 -10.40 12.78
C CYS A 437 -3.54 -10.04 13.55
N ALA A 438 -2.37 -10.46 13.08
CA ALA A 438 -1.10 -10.08 13.69
C ALA A 438 -0.90 -8.56 13.61
N GLY A 439 -0.67 -7.90 14.77
CA GLY A 439 -0.51 -6.45 14.85
C GLY A 439 -1.77 -5.63 14.54
N MET A 440 -2.96 -6.24 14.55
CA MET A 440 -4.22 -5.54 14.40
C MET A 440 -4.46 -4.59 15.58
N THR A 441 -4.80 -3.33 15.30
CA THR A 441 -5.02 -2.28 16.30
C THR A 441 -6.41 -1.66 16.24
N GLY A 442 -7.17 -1.88 15.17
CA GLY A 442 -8.52 -1.37 15.00
C GLY A 442 -9.32 -2.19 13.98
N GLY A 443 -10.61 -1.89 13.86
CA GLY A 443 -11.54 -2.60 12.99
C GLY A 443 -12.16 -3.84 13.60
N ARG A 444 -13.02 -4.51 12.82
CA ARG A 444 -13.77 -5.70 13.23
C ARG A 444 -13.71 -6.77 12.15
N VAL A 445 -13.44 -8.01 12.53
CA VAL A 445 -13.45 -9.17 11.61
C VAL A 445 -14.49 -10.17 12.11
N TYR A 446 -15.50 -10.42 11.29
CA TYR A 446 -16.56 -11.38 11.55
C TYR A 446 -16.23 -12.70 10.86
N VAL A 447 -16.10 -13.76 11.62
CA VAL A 447 -15.72 -15.09 11.11
C VAL A 447 -16.88 -16.04 11.30
N ARG A 448 -17.26 -16.70 10.21
CA ARG A 448 -18.28 -17.76 10.30
C ARG A 448 -17.78 -18.92 11.14
N TYR A 449 -18.63 -19.42 12.03
CA TYR A 449 -18.37 -20.59 12.85
C TYR A 449 -19.60 -21.50 12.90
N ASN A 450 -19.50 -22.63 13.59
CA ASN A 450 -20.54 -23.69 13.61
C ASN A 450 -20.84 -24.28 12.21
N ALA A 451 -19.90 -24.19 11.29
CA ALA A 451 -19.99 -24.75 9.95
C ALA A 451 -18.63 -25.29 9.52
N PHE A 452 -18.61 -26.29 8.68
CA PHE A 452 -17.39 -26.87 8.08
C PHE A 452 -16.32 -27.28 9.12
N GLY A 453 -16.74 -27.76 10.30
CA GLY A 453 -15.81 -28.08 11.37
C GLY A 453 -15.12 -26.87 12.04
N ILE A 454 -15.51 -25.65 11.67
CA ILE A 454 -14.97 -24.43 12.27
C ILE A 454 -15.73 -24.11 13.56
N ASP A 455 -15.05 -24.22 14.68
CA ASP A 455 -15.52 -23.80 16.01
C ASP A 455 -14.69 -22.62 16.54
N ALA A 456 -15.03 -22.09 17.71
CA ALA A 456 -14.31 -21.01 18.35
C ALA A 456 -12.83 -21.37 18.60
N GLY A 457 -12.52 -22.63 18.93
CA GLY A 457 -11.17 -23.14 19.13
C GLY A 457 -10.37 -23.11 17.81
N THR A 458 -10.99 -23.51 16.71
CA THR A 458 -10.39 -23.44 15.36
C THR A 458 -10.04 -22.00 15.02
N ILE A 459 -10.98 -21.06 15.18
CA ILE A 459 -10.71 -19.62 14.94
C ILE A 459 -9.56 -19.14 15.83
N GLY A 460 -9.55 -19.49 17.11
CA GLY A 460 -8.48 -19.12 18.05
C GLY A 460 -7.10 -19.61 17.58
N ARG A 461 -7.00 -20.80 17.02
CA ARG A 461 -5.75 -21.34 16.45
C ARG A 461 -5.30 -20.65 15.16
N ARG A 462 -6.18 -19.94 14.47
CA ARG A 462 -5.84 -19.13 13.27
C ARG A 462 -5.24 -17.78 13.60
N LEU A 463 -5.46 -17.25 14.81
CA LEU A 463 -4.93 -15.95 15.21
C LEU A 463 -3.41 -16.00 15.33
N GLY A 464 -2.74 -14.92 14.95
CA GLY A 464 -1.28 -14.82 15.02
C GLY A 464 -0.78 -14.93 16.47
N GLU A 465 0.30 -15.67 16.69
CA GLU A 465 0.94 -15.75 18.00
C GLU A 465 1.35 -14.34 18.48
N GLY A 466 0.89 -13.96 19.68
CA GLY A 466 1.11 -12.63 20.24
C GLY A 466 0.23 -11.52 19.64
N ALA A 467 -0.74 -11.86 18.78
CA ALA A 467 -1.74 -10.89 18.33
C ALA A 467 -2.55 -10.39 19.54
N LYS A 468 -2.66 -9.07 19.68
CA LYS A 468 -3.42 -8.45 20.78
C LYS A 468 -4.88 -8.30 20.37
N VAL A 469 -5.54 -9.42 20.14
CA VAL A 469 -6.95 -9.49 19.72
C VAL A 469 -7.72 -10.48 20.60
N GLU A 470 -9.01 -10.31 20.68
CA GLU A 470 -9.92 -11.21 21.38
C GLU A 470 -11.05 -11.67 20.47
N LEU A 471 -11.51 -12.91 20.68
CA LEU A 471 -12.65 -13.50 20.00
C LEU A 471 -13.89 -13.34 20.89
N LYS A 472 -14.96 -12.76 20.36
CA LYS A 472 -16.21 -12.45 21.09
C LYS A 472 -17.43 -12.87 20.30
N GLU A 473 -18.56 -13.03 21.01
CA GLU A 473 -19.89 -13.03 20.42
C GLU A 473 -20.21 -11.63 19.86
N LEU A 474 -21.13 -11.56 18.89
CA LEU A 474 -21.56 -10.31 18.30
C LEU A 474 -22.31 -9.45 19.34
N ASP A 475 -21.93 -8.19 19.41
CA ASP A 475 -22.71 -7.14 20.08
C ASP A 475 -23.81 -6.59 19.15
N ALA A 476 -24.59 -5.64 19.63
CA ALA A 476 -25.68 -5.05 18.85
C ALA A 476 -25.18 -4.36 17.56
N GLU A 477 -24.00 -3.75 17.59
CA GLU A 477 -23.38 -3.13 16.43
C GLU A 477 -22.85 -4.20 15.47
N GLY A 478 -22.25 -5.28 15.98
CA GLY A 478 -21.80 -6.41 15.18
C GLY A 478 -22.91 -7.11 14.42
N LEU A 479 -24.11 -7.20 15.00
CA LEU A 479 -25.30 -7.72 14.30
C LEU A 479 -25.70 -6.83 13.11
N LEU A 480 -25.68 -5.51 13.29
CA LEU A 480 -25.97 -4.55 12.22
C LEU A 480 -24.89 -4.58 11.14
N ASP A 481 -23.62 -4.67 11.53
CA ASP A 481 -22.51 -4.77 10.59
C ASP A 481 -22.61 -6.00 9.69
N VAL A 482 -22.91 -7.17 10.27
CA VAL A 482 -23.07 -8.42 9.51
C VAL A 482 -24.24 -8.32 8.54
N ASP A 483 -25.38 -7.78 8.97
CA ASP A 483 -26.54 -7.58 8.10
C ASP A 483 -26.22 -6.64 6.93
N ASP A 484 -25.61 -5.49 7.19
CA ASP A 484 -25.21 -4.51 6.19
C ASP A 484 -24.22 -5.09 5.15
N LEU A 485 -23.15 -5.72 5.63
CA LEU A 485 -22.12 -6.28 4.76
C LEU A 485 -22.65 -7.43 3.87
N LEU A 486 -23.44 -8.34 4.45
CA LEU A 486 -24.00 -9.47 3.70
C LEU A 486 -25.12 -9.02 2.76
N SER A 487 -25.91 -7.99 3.10
CA SER A 487 -26.90 -7.41 2.20
C SER A 487 -26.26 -6.86 0.93
N HIS A 488 -25.21 -6.06 1.06
CA HIS A 488 -24.48 -5.54 -0.10
C HIS A 488 -23.80 -6.64 -0.93
N TYR A 489 -23.29 -7.68 -0.27
CA TYR A 489 -22.72 -8.83 -0.98
C TYR A 489 -23.82 -9.63 -1.73
N ALA A 490 -24.98 -9.81 -1.13
CA ALA A 490 -26.12 -10.44 -1.78
C ALA A 490 -26.60 -9.66 -3.00
N ASP A 491 -26.57 -8.32 -2.94
CA ASP A 491 -26.90 -7.47 -4.10
C ASP A 491 -25.92 -7.67 -5.27
N GLU A 492 -24.61 -7.80 -5.00
CA GLU A 492 -23.64 -8.13 -6.03
C GLU A 492 -23.87 -9.51 -6.65
N LEU A 493 -24.27 -10.50 -5.84
CA LEU A 493 -24.62 -11.83 -6.34
C LEU A 493 -25.87 -11.79 -7.21
N ARG A 494 -26.94 -11.09 -6.80
CA ARG A 494 -28.16 -10.90 -7.58
C ARG A 494 -27.90 -10.19 -8.90
N ALA A 495 -27.04 -9.18 -8.89
CA ALA A 495 -26.66 -8.44 -10.10
C ALA A 495 -26.01 -9.34 -11.18
N THR A 496 -25.50 -10.51 -10.80
CA THR A 496 -24.94 -11.51 -11.71
C THR A 496 -25.82 -12.75 -11.90
N GLY A 497 -27.09 -12.69 -11.45
CA GLY A 497 -28.08 -13.76 -11.58
C GLY A 497 -27.80 -14.96 -10.65
N GLN A 498 -27.28 -14.70 -9.45
CA GLN A 498 -27.00 -15.73 -8.42
C GLN A 498 -27.97 -15.60 -7.24
N ASP A 499 -29.29 -15.59 -7.53
CA ASP A 499 -30.34 -15.33 -6.56
C ASP A 499 -30.39 -16.38 -5.42
N GLU A 500 -30.20 -17.65 -5.74
CA GLU A 500 -30.19 -18.73 -4.75
C GLU A 500 -29.03 -18.56 -3.75
N GLU A 501 -27.87 -18.17 -4.22
CA GLU A 501 -26.69 -17.92 -3.40
C GLU A 501 -26.87 -16.64 -2.56
N ALA A 502 -27.44 -15.59 -3.13
CA ALA A 502 -27.79 -14.37 -2.41
C ALA A 502 -28.78 -14.66 -1.27
N ASP A 503 -29.81 -15.47 -1.52
CA ASP A 503 -30.77 -15.85 -0.50
C ASP A 503 -30.16 -16.73 0.60
N ARG A 504 -29.18 -17.58 0.25
CA ARG A 504 -28.40 -18.34 1.22
C ARG A 504 -27.58 -17.42 2.12
N VAL A 505 -26.91 -16.43 1.56
CA VAL A 505 -26.14 -15.43 2.30
C VAL A 505 -27.05 -14.63 3.24
N MET A 506 -28.24 -14.22 2.78
CA MET A 506 -29.18 -13.48 3.63
C MET A 506 -29.76 -14.32 4.79
N LYS A 507 -29.87 -15.63 4.62
CA LYS A 507 -30.21 -16.51 5.75
C LYS A 507 -29.12 -16.54 6.83
N LEU A 508 -27.84 -16.44 6.44
CA LEU A 508 -26.75 -16.32 7.42
C LEU A 508 -26.81 -14.99 8.16
N ALA A 509 -27.17 -13.90 7.49
CA ALA A 509 -27.37 -12.59 8.11
C ALA A 509 -28.54 -12.60 9.10
N ALA A 510 -29.67 -13.22 8.73
CA ALA A 510 -30.84 -13.31 9.59
C ALA A 510 -30.58 -14.06 10.91
N ASP A 511 -29.60 -14.96 10.95
CA ASP A 511 -29.20 -15.70 12.14
C ASP A 511 -27.72 -15.43 12.49
N ALA A 512 -27.32 -14.16 12.41
CA ALA A 512 -25.92 -13.75 12.56
C ALA A 512 -25.30 -14.17 13.90
N ALA A 513 -26.04 -14.05 14.99
CA ALA A 513 -25.57 -14.43 16.34
C ALA A 513 -25.19 -15.91 16.45
N ALA A 514 -25.87 -16.80 15.72
CA ALA A 514 -25.58 -18.23 15.71
C ALA A 514 -24.47 -18.61 14.73
N ASN A 515 -24.21 -17.75 13.72
CA ASN A 515 -23.32 -18.08 12.62
C ASN A 515 -21.96 -17.36 12.68
N PHE A 516 -21.80 -16.30 13.46
CA PHE A 516 -20.57 -15.49 13.45
C PHE A 516 -20.04 -15.22 14.84
N LEU A 517 -18.70 -15.23 14.93
CA LEU A 517 -17.94 -14.65 16.04
C LEU A 517 -17.16 -13.44 15.52
N MET A 518 -16.84 -12.52 16.41
CA MET A 518 -16.16 -11.27 16.12
C MET A 518 -14.74 -11.29 16.70
N VAL A 519 -13.74 -10.97 15.87
CA VAL A 519 -12.36 -10.70 16.30
C VAL A 519 -12.17 -9.19 16.36
N VAL A 520 -11.79 -8.69 17.54
CA VAL A 520 -11.52 -7.27 17.77
C VAL A 520 -10.19 -7.09 18.51
N PRO A 521 -9.50 -5.95 18.35
CA PRO A 521 -8.30 -5.70 19.12
C PRO A 521 -8.62 -5.58 20.61
N HIS A 522 -7.72 -6.05 21.46
CA HIS A 522 -7.79 -5.75 22.89
C HIS A 522 -7.78 -4.23 23.06
N LYS A 523 -8.62 -3.70 23.92
CA LYS A 523 -8.45 -2.33 24.42
C LYS A 523 -7.12 -2.28 25.15
N VAL A 524 -6.10 -1.72 24.49
CA VAL A 524 -4.77 -1.58 25.09
C VAL A 524 -4.92 -0.53 26.18
N GLN A 525 -4.80 -0.93 27.47
CA GLN A 525 -4.48 0.04 28.52
C GLN A 525 -3.10 0.62 28.15
N ALA A 526 -3.03 1.94 27.98
CA ALA A 526 -1.76 2.61 27.73
C ALA A 526 -0.79 2.20 28.83
N ASP A 527 0.34 1.61 28.44
CA ASP A 527 1.41 1.31 29.39
C ASP A 527 2.01 2.65 29.84
N PRO A 528 1.90 3.01 31.12
CA PRO A 528 2.40 4.30 31.61
C PRO A 528 3.91 4.48 31.40
N SER A 529 4.66 3.37 31.24
CA SER A 529 6.10 3.39 31.02
C SER A 529 6.49 3.79 29.58
N ILE A 530 5.56 3.69 28.62
CA ILE A 530 5.82 4.06 27.22
C ILE A 530 5.54 5.53 26.93
N SER A 531 4.79 6.20 27.80
CA SER A 531 4.33 7.59 27.61
C SER A 531 5.19 8.65 28.29
N THR A 532 6.36 8.33 28.84
CA THR A 532 7.11 9.24 29.72
C THR A 532 8.56 9.49 29.35
N GLU A 533 9.06 9.06 28.18
CA GLU A 533 10.40 9.42 27.73
C GLU A 533 10.42 9.95 26.29
#